data_159246083939749c49f8ad888a0ac5df
#
_entry.id   159246083939749c49f8ad888a0ac5df
#
_cell.length_a   1.000
_cell.length_b   1.000
_cell.length_c   1.000
_cell.angle_alpha   90.00
_cell.angle_beta   90.00
_cell.angle_gamma   90.00
#
_symmetry.space_group_name_H-M   'P 1'
#
loop_
_entity.id
_entity.type
_entity.pdbx_description
1 polymer ?
#
loop_
_entity_poly.entity_id
_entity_poly.type
_entity_poly.pdbx_seq_one_letter_code
_entity_poly.pdbx_strand_id
1 'polypeptide(L)'
;MLKIRIAIPFAGLALTACGQSEAGRPNVIYVFPDQYRNSSLGFWSDPEFAAEVGWKGDPVATPNLDRFAREATVLTEAVSNFPVSSPHRGMLLSGMYPERNGVVLNCMSERPESSLREDVECIGDVFSAAGYDCAYIGKLHADFPTKNNPQRPGTYVSDAVPEWDAYTPPERRHGF
;
A
#
# COMPACT_ATOMS: atom_id res chain seq x y z
N MET A 1 3.53 -40.21 -3.94
CA MET A 1 4.62 -39.22 -3.71
C MET A 1 5.60 -39.32 -4.86
N LEU A 2 5.48 -38.43 -5.85
CA LEU A 2 6.35 -38.39 -7.03
C LEU A 2 7.34 -37.25 -6.85
N LYS A 3 8.61 -37.56 -6.62
CA LYS A 3 9.69 -36.57 -6.52
C LYS A 3 10.21 -36.30 -7.93
N ILE A 4 9.85 -35.17 -8.52
CA ILE A 4 10.44 -34.69 -9.77
C ILE A 4 11.76 -33.98 -9.43
N ARG A 5 12.89 -34.55 -9.82
CA ARG A 5 14.19 -33.88 -9.81
C ARG A 5 14.40 -33.26 -11.19
N ILE A 6 14.39 -31.94 -11.27
CA ILE A 6 14.76 -31.20 -12.47
C ILE A 6 16.27 -30.96 -12.41
N ALA A 7 17.02 -31.63 -13.29
CA ALA A 7 18.41 -31.31 -13.55
C ALA A 7 18.48 -30.23 -14.61
N ILE A 8 19.03 -29.06 -14.26
CA ILE A 8 19.26 -27.96 -15.20
C ILE A 8 20.67 -28.14 -15.79
N PRO A 9 20.83 -28.35 -17.09
CA PRO A 9 22.16 -28.33 -17.70
C PRO A 9 22.66 -26.88 -17.78
N PHE A 10 23.87 -26.67 -17.27
CA PHE A 10 24.60 -25.41 -17.44
C PHE A 10 25.07 -25.36 -18.91
N ALA A 11 24.30 -24.72 -19.76
CA ALA A 11 24.74 -24.30 -21.09
C ALA A 11 25.16 -22.82 -20.98
N GLY A 12 26.43 -22.54 -21.20
CA GLY A 12 26.97 -21.19 -21.23
C GLY A 12 26.25 -20.35 -22.30
N LEU A 13 25.47 -19.37 -21.87
CA LEU A 13 24.79 -18.41 -22.74
C LEU A 13 25.75 -17.26 -22.96
N ALA A 14 26.25 -17.11 -24.17
CA ALA A 14 26.93 -15.87 -24.61
C ALA A 14 25.95 -14.74 -24.50
N LEU A 15 26.25 -13.76 -23.64
CA LEU A 15 25.52 -12.49 -23.53
C LEU A 15 25.77 -11.70 -24.81
N THR A 16 24.93 -11.88 -25.82
CA THR A 16 24.75 -10.86 -26.83
C THR A 16 24.07 -9.70 -26.13
N ALA A 17 24.77 -8.56 -26.04
CA ALA A 17 24.19 -7.30 -25.64
C ALA A 17 23.06 -6.94 -26.62
N CYS A 18 21.86 -7.39 -26.30
CA CYS A 18 20.65 -6.89 -26.90
C CYS A 18 20.52 -5.45 -26.43
N GLY A 19 20.58 -4.50 -27.39
CA GLY A 19 20.40 -3.10 -27.09
C GLY A 19 19.14 -2.95 -26.25
N GLN A 20 19.29 -2.47 -25.03
CA GLN A 20 18.16 -2.05 -24.20
C GLN A 20 17.52 -0.89 -24.98
N SER A 21 16.37 -1.15 -25.60
CA SER A 21 15.44 -0.06 -25.83
C SER A 21 15.26 0.58 -24.45
N GLU A 22 15.36 1.89 -24.34
CA GLU A 22 14.90 2.62 -23.16
C GLU A 22 13.39 2.39 -23.05
N ALA A 23 13.01 1.27 -22.49
CA ALA A 23 11.67 1.06 -22.03
C ALA A 23 11.50 2.10 -20.92
N GLY A 24 10.74 3.15 -21.20
CA GLY A 24 10.48 4.20 -20.25
C GLY A 24 10.00 3.58 -18.94
N ARG A 25 10.44 4.13 -17.82
CA ARG A 25 10.03 3.65 -16.50
C ARG A 25 8.50 3.61 -16.43
N PRO A 26 7.87 2.52 -15.99
CA PRO A 26 6.42 2.46 -15.90
C PRO A 26 5.89 3.43 -14.85
N ASN A 27 4.76 4.05 -15.11
CA ASN A 27 4.02 4.73 -14.07
C ASN A 27 3.45 3.71 -13.08
N VAL A 28 3.55 4.00 -11.79
CA VAL A 28 3.02 3.14 -10.72
C VAL A 28 1.87 3.86 -10.03
N ILE A 29 0.69 3.25 -10.04
CA ILE A 29 -0.49 3.76 -9.36
C ILE A 29 -0.88 2.74 -8.30
N TYR A 30 -0.82 3.15 -7.02
CA TYR A 30 -1.26 2.33 -5.91
C TYR A 30 -2.59 2.87 -5.37
N VAL A 31 -3.64 2.07 -5.44
CA VAL A 31 -4.99 2.44 -4.95
C VAL A 31 -5.29 1.65 -3.69
N PHE A 32 -5.49 2.33 -2.57
CA PHE A 32 -5.77 1.73 -1.28
C PHE A 32 -7.08 2.29 -0.69
N PRO A 33 -8.23 1.63 -0.91
CA PRO A 33 -9.50 2.04 -0.32
C PRO A 33 -9.51 1.78 1.20
N ASP A 34 -9.84 2.81 1.99
CA ASP A 34 -9.94 2.71 3.44
C ASP A 34 -11.15 1.88 3.84
N GLN A 35 -10.97 0.90 4.73
CA GLN A 35 -12.03 0.02 5.26
C GLN A 35 -12.85 -0.74 4.19
N TYR A 36 -12.30 -0.94 3.00
CA TYR A 36 -12.98 -1.68 1.95
C TYR A 36 -12.90 -3.19 2.23
N ARG A 37 -14.06 -3.85 2.32
CA ARG A 37 -14.10 -5.29 2.59
C ARG A 37 -13.72 -6.07 1.33
N ASN A 38 -12.92 -7.11 1.49
CA ASN A 38 -12.54 -7.99 0.38
C ASN A 38 -13.78 -8.56 -0.35
N SER A 39 -14.80 -8.97 0.40
CA SER A 39 -16.03 -9.52 -0.18
C SER A 39 -16.87 -8.53 -1.00
N SER A 40 -16.60 -7.21 -0.89
CA SER A 40 -17.39 -6.16 -1.56
C SER A 40 -16.86 -5.80 -2.97
N LEU A 41 -16.36 -6.79 -3.70
CA LEU A 41 -15.98 -6.70 -5.10
C LEU A 41 -16.86 -7.65 -5.92
N GLY A 42 -17.47 -7.13 -6.98
CA GLY A 42 -18.48 -7.86 -7.76
C GLY A 42 -17.95 -9.15 -8.39
N PHE A 43 -16.69 -9.15 -8.81
CA PHE A 43 -16.08 -10.31 -9.45
C PHE A 43 -16.03 -11.56 -8.52
N TRP A 44 -16.05 -11.42 -7.19
CA TRP A 44 -16.15 -12.57 -6.28
C TRP A 44 -17.49 -13.33 -6.38
N SER A 45 -18.50 -12.72 -7.02
CA SER A 45 -19.77 -13.38 -7.32
C SER A 45 -19.79 -14.04 -8.69
N ASP A 46 -18.77 -13.85 -9.51
CA ASP A 46 -18.57 -14.57 -10.76
C ASP A 46 -18.24 -16.05 -10.45
N PRO A 47 -18.89 -17.01 -11.12
CA PRO A 47 -18.68 -18.43 -10.86
C PRO A 47 -17.23 -18.90 -10.95
N GLU A 48 -16.43 -18.30 -11.84
CA GLU A 48 -15.01 -18.63 -11.99
C GLU A 48 -14.22 -18.27 -10.75
N PHE A 49 -14.31 -17.02 -10.28
CA PHE A 49 -13.63 -16.56 -9.06
C PHE A 49 -14.17 -17.22 -7.80
N ALA A 50 -15.49 -17.39 -7.70
CA ALA A 50 -16.13 -18.05 -6.56
C ALA A 50 -15.69 -19.51 -6.40
N ALA A 51 -15.47 -20.22 -7.50
CA ALA A 51 -14.97 -21.59 -7.49
C ALA A 51 -13.51 -21.67 -6.99
N GLU A 52 -12.68 -20.69 -7.35
CA GLU A 52 -11.28 -20.63 -6.94
C GLU A 52 -11.12 -20.43 -5.44
N VAL A 53 -11.90 -19.52 -4.85
CA VAL A 53 -11.79 -19.18 -3.43
C VAL A 53 -12.72 -20.01 -2.51
N GLY A 54 -13.69 -20.72 -3.07
CA GLY A 54 -14.64 -21.53 -2.31
C GLY A 54 -15.70 -20.75 -1.53
N TRP A 55 -15.86 -19.45 -1.79
CA TRP A 55 -16.89 -18.58 -1.20
C TRP A 55 -17.41 -17.57 -2.21
N LYS A 56 -18.50 -16.90 -1.89
CA LYS A 56 -19.15 -15.92 -2.75
C LYS A 56 -19.10 -14.52 -2.13
N GLY A 57 -18.84 -13.52 -2.95
CA GLY A 57 -18.83 -12.12 -2.56
C GLY A 57 -20.20 -11.56 -2.19
N ASP A 58 -20.20 -10.33 -1.70
CA ASP A 58 -21.41 -9.57 -1.47
C ASP A 58 -22.15 -9.30 -2.81
N PRO A 59 -23.48 -9.11 -2.80
CA PRO A 59 -24.23 -8.78 -4.00
C PRO A 59 -24.06 -7.30 -4.39
N VAL A 60 -22.87 -6.95 -4.85
CA VAL A 60 -22.49 -5.60 -5.28
C VAL A 60 -22.08 -5.59 -6.76
N ALA A 61 -22.19 -4.44 -7.41
CA ALA A 61 -21.76 -4.24 -8.78
C ALA A 61 -20.53 -3.34 -8.82
N THR A 62 -19.41 -3.87 -9.31
CA THR A 62 -18.15 -3.12 -9.49
C THR A 62 -17.62 -3.29 -10.91
N PRO A 63 -18.39 -2.86 -11.96
CA PRO A 63 -18.15 -3.29 -13.33
C PRO A 63 -16.75 -2.96 -13.88
N ASN A 64 -16.13 -1.88 -13.43
CA ASN A 64 -14.78 -1.53 -13.85
C ASN A 64 -13.74 -2.42 -13.18
N LEU A 65 -13.90 -2.71 -11.88
CA LEU A 65 -13.01 -3.63 -11.15
C LEU A 65 -13.22 -5.08 -11.60
N ASP A 66 -14.45 -5.46 -11.91
CA ASP A 66 -14.77 -6.79 -12.45
C ASP A 66 -14.10 -7.02 -13.80
N ARG A 67 -14.10 -6.01 -14.67
CA ARG A 67 -13.35 -6.06 -15.94
C ARG A 67 -11.84 -6.12 -15.69
N PHE A 68 -11.33 -5.27 -14.81
CA PHE A 68 -9.90 -5.22 -14.49
C PHE A 68 -9.39 -6.55 -13.90
N ALA A 69 -10.17 -7.18 -13.03
CA ALA A 69 -9.82 -8.47 -12.43
C ALA A 69 -9.59 -9.58 -13.46
N ARG A 70 -10.27 -9.52 -14.63
CA ARG A 70 -10.08 -10.50 -15.71
C ARG A 70 -8.79 -10.31 -16.51
N GLU A 71 -8.19 -9.13 -16.41
CA GLU A 71 -6.97 -8.74 -17.14
C GLU A 71 -5.74 -8.66 -16.21
N ALA A 72 -5.95 -8.82 -14.90
CA ALA A 72 -4.95 -8.61 -13.86
C ALA A 72 -4.68 -9.90 -13.07
N THR A 73 -3.62 -9.87 -12.26
CA THR A 73 -3.40 -10.90 -11.25
C THR A 73 -4.24 -10.59 -10.01
N VAL A 74 -5.12 -11.51 -9.65
CA VAL A 74 -5.93 -11.43 -8.42
C VAL A 74 -5.27 -12.27 -7.34
N LEU A 75 -4.91 -11.62 -6.21
CA LEU A 75 -4.33 -12.30 -5.05
C LEU A 75 -5.45 -12.73 -4.10
N THR A 76 -5.80 -14.01 -4.14
CA THR A 76 -6.94 -14.56 -3.42
C THR A 76 -6.70 -14.74 -1.92
N GLU A 77 -5.45 -14.93 -1.52
CA GLU A 77 -5.02 -15.22 -0.14
C GLU A 77 -4.23 -14.06 0.50
N ALA A 78 -4.41 -12.82 -0.01
CA ALA A 78 -3.74 -11.67 0.55
C ALA A 78 -4.30 -11.30 1.93
N VAL A 79 -3.43 -11.17 2.93
CA VAL A 79 -3.80 -10.91 4.33
C VAL A 79 -3.11 -9.66 4.84
N SER A 80 -3.81 -8.84 5.61
CA SER A 80 -3.18 -7.76 6.37
C SER A 80 -2.58 -8.32 7.66
N ASN A 81 -1.29 -8.08 7.87
CA ASN A 81 -0.57 -8.53 9.08
C ASN A 81 -1.06 -7.81 10.34
N PHE A 82 -1.54 -6.58 10.21
CA PHE A 82 -2.06 -5.77 11.30
C PHE A 82 -3.23 -4.92 10.78
N PRO A 83 -4.48 -5.39 10.87
CA PRO A 83 -5.64 -4.76 10.23
C PRO A 83 -6.20 -3.56 11.03
N VAL A 84 -5.31 -2.66 11.47
CA VAL A 84 -5.63 -1.40 12.14
C VAL A 84 -5.05 -0.25 11.31
N SER A 85 -5.75 0.86 11.23
CA SER A 85 -5.50 1.96 10.30
C SER A 85 -4.03 2.40 10.23
N SER A 86 -3.49 2.99 11.31
CA SER A 86 -2.12 3.53 11.28
C SER A 86 -1.04 2.45 11.19
N PRO A 87 -1.08 1.35 11.97
CA PRO A 87 -0.09 0.28 11.84
C PRO A 87 -0.03 -0.31 10.44
N HIS A 88 -1.18 -0.57 9.80
CA HIS A 88 -1.20 -1.07 8.43
C HIS A 88 -0.59 -0.08 7.44
N ARG A 89 -0.90 1.22 7.58
CA ARG A 89 -0.35 2.26 6.71
C ARG A 89 1.15 2.45 6.93
N GLY A 90 1.61 2.38 8.17
CA GLY A 90 3.04 2.38 8.48
C GLY A 90 3.78 1.20 7.82
N MET A 91 3.21 0.01 7.89
CA MET A 91 3.76 -1.17 7.18
C MET A 91 3.75 -1.00 5.67
N LEU A 92 2.67 -0.48 5.10
CA LEU A 92 2.55 -0.24 3.66
C LEU A 92 3.61 0.72 3.15
N LEU A 93 3.84 1.82 3.88
CA LEU A 93 4.81 2.85 3.50
C LEU A 93 6.24 2.38 3.65
N SER A 94 6.55 1.65 4.73
CA SER A 94 7.93 1.32 5.13
C SER A 94 8.37 -0.10 4.76
N GLY A 95 7.44 -1.00 4.44
CA GLY A 95 7.75 -2.43 4.29
C GLY A 95 8.15 -3.13 5.60
N MET A 96 7.97 -2.48 6.74
CA MET A 96 8.41 -2.98 8.06
C MET A 96 7.21 -3.21 8.99
N TYR A 97 7.34 -4.19 9.89
CA TYR A 97 6.36 -4.42 10.96
C TYR A 97 6.31 -3.23 11.95
N PRO A 98 5.17 -3.04 12.66
CA PRO A 98 4.93 -1.89 13.54
C PRO A 98 6.02 -1.65 14.58
N GLU A 99 6.56 -2.72 15.18
CA GLU A 99 7.62 -2.64 16.19
C GLU A 99 8.94 -2.07 15.62
N ARG A 100 9.13 -2.21 14.31
CA ARG A 100 10.33 -1.69 13.65
C ARG A 100 10.13 -0.31 13.05
N ASN A 101 8.94 -0.02 12.53
CA ASN A 101 8.65 1.28 11.93
C ASN A 101 8.12 2.33 12.93
N GLY A 102 7.72 1.90 14.14
CA GLY A 102 7.26 2.77 15.21
C GLY A 102 5.74 2.99 15.27
N VAL A 103 4.98 2.55 14.28
CA VAL A 103 3.52 2.75 14.23
C VAL A 103 2.80 1.56 14.88
N VAL A 104 2.87 1.47 16.19
CA VAL A 104 2.34 0.33 16.95
C VAL A 104 0.85 0.44 17.28
N LEU A 105 0.31 1.64 17.26
CA LEU A 105 -1.10 1.97 17.50
C LEU A 105 -1.58 3.02 16.50
N ASN A 106 -2.87 3.36 16.52
CA ASN A 106 -3.35 4.50 15.75
C ASN A 106 -2.66 5.80 16.20
N CYS A 107 -2.12 6.50 15.21
CA CYS A 107 -1.46 7.78 15.43
C CYS A 107 -2.48 8.83 15.89
N MET A 108 -2.22 9.45 17.02
CA MET A 108 -3.04 10.48 17.65
C MET A 108 -2.12 11.49 18.33
N SER A 109 -2.59 12.71 18.52
CA SER A 109 -1.83 13.76 19.23
C SER A 109 -1.47 13.38 20.66
N GLU A 110 -2.31 12.58 21.30
CA GLU A 110 -2.09 12.08 22.68
C GLU A 110 -1.17 10.85 22.73
N ARG A 111 -0.72 10.38 21.56
CA ARG A 111 0.15 9.19 21.42
C ARG A 111 1.31 9.47 20.48
N PRO A 112 2.17 10.44 20.81
CA PRO A 112 3.30 10.78 19.94
C PRO A 112 4.30 9.62 19.75
N GLU A 113 4.26 8.62 20.64
CA GLU A 113 5.07 7.40 20.54
C GLU A 113 4.66 6.49 19.40
N SER A 114 3.43 6.60 18.88
CA SER A 114 2.98 5.86 17.72
C SER A 114 3.05 6.73 16.48
N SER A 115 4.18 6.72 15.82
CA SER A 115 4.47 7.49 14.62
C SER A 115 5.56 6.78 13.81
N LEU A 116 5.60 6.99 12.51
CA LEU A 116 6.73 6.54 11.72
C LEU A 116 8.01 7.16 12.27
N ARG A 117 9.03 6.34 12.47
CA ARG A 117 10.34 6.80 12.92
C ARG A 117 11.00 7.61 11.81
N GLU A 118 11.74 8.63 12.17
CA GLU A 118 12.40 9.54 11.23
C GLU A 118 13.51 8.86 10.40
N ASP A 119 14.08 7.76 10.94
CA ASP A 119 15.13 6.99 10.29
C ASP A 119 14.60 5.88 9.37
N VAL A 120 13.29 5.81 9.16
CA VAL A 120 12.67 4.79 8.30
C VAL A 120 12.49 5.34 6.90
N GLU A 121 13.14 4.69 5.95
CA GLU A 121 12.92 4.95 4.52
C GLU A 121 11.57 4.39 4.08
N CYS A 122 10.78 5.20 3.40
CA CYS A 122 9.47 4.85 2.90
C CYS A 122 9.48 4.66 1.37
N ILE A 123 8.42 4.05 0.86
CA ILE A 123 8.27 3.78 -0.57
C ILE A 123 8.39 5.07 -1.42
N GLY A 124 7.89 6.20 -0.93
CA GLY A 124 8.02 7.49 -1.60
C GLY A 124 9.48 7.93 -1.70
N ASP A 125 10.27 7.75 -0.63
CA ASP A 125 11.70 8.08 -0.62
C ASP A 125 12.46 7.25 -1.65
N VAL A 126 12.19 5.94 -1.70
CA VAL A 126 12.83 5.01 -2.64
C VAL A 126 12.48 5.36 -4.09
N PHE A 127 11.22 5.62 -4.39
CA PHE A 127 10.80 5.99 -5.74
C PHE A 127 11.34 7.37 -6.15
N SER A 128 11.32 8.36 -5.25
CA SER A 128 11.90 9.69 -5.50
C SER A 128 13.40 9.60 -5.77
N ALA A 129 14.14 8.82 -4.96
CA ALA A 129 15.58 8.58 -5.20
C ALA A 129 15.84 7.86 -6.53
N ALA A 130 14.88 7.04 -6.99
CA ALA A 130 14.93 6.42 -8.32
C ALA A 130 14.52 7.37 -9.45
N GLY A 131 14.18 8.62 -9.16
CA GLY A 131 13.83 9.67 -10.15
C GLY A 131 12.37 9.59 -10.62
N TYR A 132 11.46 9.12 -9.80
CA TYR A 132 10.02 9.25 -10.00
C TYR A 132 9.52 10.55 -9.36
N ASP A 133 8.55 11.17 -9.99
CA ASP A 133 7.71 12.18 -9.34
C ASP A 133 6.64 11.46 -8.51
N CYS A 134 6.69 11.60 -7.19
CA CYS A 134 5.82 10.92 -6.27
C CYS A 134 4.71 11.84 -5.76
N ALA A 135 3.51 11.30 -5.62
CA ALA A 135 2.38 12.00 -5.02
C ALA A 135 1.55 11.08 -4.14
N TYR A 136 1.13 11.58 -2.99
CA TYR A 136 0.20 10.91 -2.08
C TYR A 136 -1.11 11.69 -1.99
N ILE A 137 -2.22 11.03 -2.23
CA ILE A 137 -3.55 11.66 -2.21
C ILE A 137 -4.44 10.90 -1.25
N GLY A 138 -4.95 11.59 -0.24
CA GLY A 138 -5.88 11.03 0.73
C GLY A 138 -5.29 10.84 2.13
N LYS A 139 -5.80 9.85 2.85
CA LYS A 139 -5.47 9.61 4.26
C LYS A 139 -4.09 8.99 4.43
N LEU A 140 -3.15 9.73 4.98
CA LEU A 140 -1.82 9.21 5.34
C LEU A 140 -1.87 8.41 6.66
N HIS A 141 -2.21 9.03 7.76
CA HIS A 141 -2.42 8.44 9.09
C HIS A 141 -1.28 7.50 9.56
N ALA A 142 -0.07 7.84 9.26
CA ALA A 142 1.13 7.09 9.65
C ALA A 142 2.01 7.87 10.65
N ASP A 143 1.70 9.14 10.87
CA ASP A 143 2.35 10.01 11.84
C ASP A 143 1.35 10.59 12.82
N PHE A 144 1.83 11.00 14.00
CA PHE A 144 1.01 11.80 14.91
C PHE A 144 0.81 13.19 14.30
N PRO A 145 -0.38 13.80 14.47
CA PRO A 145 -0.63 15.14 13.94
C PRO A 145 0.17 16.18 14.71
N THR A 146 0.81 17.08 13.98
CA THR A 146 1.57 18.20 14.56
C THR A 146 0.67 19.30 15.10
N LYS A 147 -0.59 19.33 14.67
CA LYS A 147 -1.59 20.27 15.10
C LYS A 147 -2.89 19.56 15.48
N ASN A 148 -3.37 19.80 16.69
CA ASN A 148 -4.65 19.28 17.14
C ASN A 148 -5.80 20.14 16.63
N ASN A 149 -6.94 19.51 16.37
CA ASN A 149 -8.20 20.21 16.24
C ASN A 149 -8.66 20.63 17.64
N PRO A 150 -8.75 21.92 17.95
CA PRO A 150 -9.15 22.38 19.27
C PRO A 150 -10.60 22.02 19.64
N GLN A 151 -11.47 21.77 18.64
CA GLN A 151 -12.83 21.30 18.82
C GLN A 151 -12.96 19.80 19.00
N ARG A 152 -11.94 19.04 18.56
CA ARG A 152 -11.89 17.57 18.64
C ARG A 152 -10.47 17.12 18.95
N PRO A 153 -10.01 17.27 20.21
CA PRO A 153 -8.68 16.81 20.60
C PRO A 153 -8.48 15.34 20.25
N GLY A 154 -7.32 15.00 19.74
CA GLY A 154 -7.00 13.61 19.34
C GLY A 154 -7.56 13.18 17.98
N THR A 155 -8.19 14.08 17.25
CA THR A 155 -8.68 13.80 15.89
C THR A 155 -7.92 14.57 14.84
N TYR A 156 -7.84 14.00 13.65
CA TYR A 156 -7.37 14.71 12.48
C TYR A 156 -8.35 15.82 12.11
N VAL A 157 -7.82 16.96 11.72
CA VAL A 157 -8.61 18.06 11.21
C VAL A 157 -8.96 17.76 9.77
N SER A 158 -10.14 17.19 9.53
CA SER A 158 -10.62 16.91 8.18
C SER A 158 -11.21 18.14 7.48
N ASP A 159 -11.73 19.09 8.24
CA ASP A 159 -12.60 20.15 7.72
C ASP A 159 -11.89 21.51 7.63
N ALA A 160 -10.66 21.60 8.04
CA ALA A 160 -9.99 22.88 8.16
C ALA A 160 -8.57 22.81 7.63
N VAL A 161 -8.37 22.19 6.50
CA VAL A 161 -7.02 22.09 5.94
C VAL A 161 -6.74 23.17 4.89
N PRO A 162 -6.70 24.45 5.28
CA PRO A 162 -5.90 25.38 4.52
C PRO A 162 -4.41 25.29 4.86
N GLU A 163 -4.02 24.53 5.91
CA GLU A 163 -2.65 24.50 6.41
C GLU A 163 -2.08 23.07 6.43
N TRP A 164 -1.93 22.51 5.27
CA TRP A 164 -1.33 21.18 5.07
C TRP A 164 0.08 21.06 5.70
N ASP A 165 0.89 22.11 5.57
CA ASP A 165 2.24 22.14 6.11
C ASP A 165 2.30 22.12 7.63
N ALA A 166 1.27 22.69 8.28
CA ALA A 166 1.15 22.65 9.73
C ALA A 166 0.67 21.29 10.25
N TYR A 167 0.08 20.48 9.37
CA TYR A 167 -0.47 19.19 9.69
C TYR A 167 0.52 18.05 9.44
N THR A 168 1.17 18.07 8.28
CA THR A 168 2.24 17.13 7.92
C THR A 168 3.40 17.98 7.39
N PRO A 169 4.37 18.29 8.21
CA PRO A 169 5.49 19.10 7.78
C PRO A 169 6.29 18.41 6.67
N PRO A 170 6.97 19.18 5.81
CA PRO A 170 7.66 18.65 4.63
C PRO A 170 8.62 17.49 4.91
N GLU A 171 9.35 17.56 6.03
CA GLU A 171 10.28 16.51 6.47
C GLU A 171 9.60 15.19 6.86
N ARG A 172 8.29 15.19 7.01
CA ARG A 172 7.50 14.01 7.37
C ARG A 172 6.55 13.56 6.26
N ARG A 173 6.81 13.97 5.04
CA ARG A 173 6.02 13.56 3.88
C ARG A 173 6.51 12.26 3.24
N HIS A 174 7.59 11.68 3.75
CA HIS A 174 8.07 10.34 3.37
C HIS A 174 8.28 10.19 1.85
N GLY A 175 8.92 11.19 1.23
CA GLY A 175 9.25 11.18 -0.19
C GLY A 175 8.13 11.60 -1.17
N PHE A 176 6.98 12.06 -0.65
CA PHE A 176 5.86 12.53 -1.48
C PHE A 176 5.76 14.04 -1.60
#